data_09c5e4236c95823b5b4d701766184e8c
#
_entry.id   09c5e4236c95823b5b4d701766184e8c
#
_cell.length_a   1.000
_cell.length_b   1.000
_cell.length_c   1.000
_cell.angle_alpha   90.00
_cell.angle_beta   90.00
_cell.angle_gamma   90.00
#
_symmetry.space_group_name_H-M   'P 1'
#
loop_
_entity.id
_entity.type
_entity.pdbx_description
1 polymer ?
#
loop_
_entity_poly.entity_id
_entity_poly.type
_entity_poly.pdbx_seq_one_letter_code
_entity_poly.pdbx_strand_id
1 'polypeptide(L)'
;MKRSIITILIAITAMMAVHAQEKVINPQSIIPMPIITVDKWRKLSNQYGDDSEELRRYGDVTIYDDLYSGKCSWYCGGAVKSVTASSCLSPNNKFDYKGENAHDFNHESVWATKGKGIGESLTYTFEGKCPRITTVNILNGHVKSDKAWQANSRVKKLRVWYNNQPYAILALEDSRTLQSFDVGILGYNDGAKPDWTLKFEILEVYPGSKYGDTVIAELYFDGIDVH
;
A
#
# COMPACT_ATOMS: atom_id res chain seq x y z
N MET A 1 -5.17 -39.84 64.50
CA MET A 1 -4.45 -39.43 63.29
C MET A 1 -5.49 -38.85 62.33
N LYS A 2 -5.62 -37.51 62.22
CA LYS A 2 -6.51 -36.82 61.30
C LYS A 2 -5.67 -36.41 60.09
N ARG A 3 -5.96 -36.93 58.90
CA ARG A 3 -5.33 -36.48 57.66
C ARG A 3 -6.11 -35.31 57.11
N SER A 4 -5.49 -34.11 57.08
CA SER A 4 -6.00 -32.94 56.40
C SER A 4 -5.73 -33.06 54.89
N ILE A 5 -6.78 -33.07 54.09
CA ILE A 5 -6.70 -33.02 52.65
C ILE A 5 -6.71 -31.51 52.28
N ILE A 6 -5.58 -30.99 51.80
CA ILE A 6 -5.48 -29.64 51.26
C ILE A 6 -5.93 -29.72 49.81
N THR A 7 -7.12 -29.19 49.51
CA THR A 7 -7.63 -29.04 48.14
C THR A 7 -7.02 -27.77 47.55
N ILE A 8 -6.06 -27.90 46.63
CA ILE A 8 -5.51 -26.79 45.89
C ILE A 8 -6.49 -26.46 44.77
N LEU A 9 -7.21 -25.33 44.92
CA LEU A 9 -8.08 -24.78 43.88
C LEU A 9 -7.19 -24.02 42.87
N ILE A 10 -6.87 -24.62 41.74
CA ILE A 10 -6.19 -23.95 40.63
C ILE A 10 -7.26 -23.11 39.90
N ALA A 11 -7.28 -21.83 40.17
CA ALA A 11 -8.08 -20.89 39.40
C ALA A 11 -7.40 -20.68 38.03
N ILE A 12 -7.90 -21.37 37.01
CA ILE A 12 -7.55 -21.10 35.59
C ILE A 12 -8.31 -19.83 35.21
N THR A 13 -7.66 -18.69 35.33
CA THR A 13 -8.13 -17.44 34.71
C THR A 13 -7.89 -17.59 33.21
N ALA A 14 -8.93 -18.03 32.47
CA ALA A 14 -8.97 -17.92 31.04
C ALA A 14 -8.96 -16.42 30.68
N MET A 15 -7.79 -15.90 30.30
CA MET A 15 -7.68 -14.60 29.66
C MET A 15 -8.37 -14.72 28.31
N MET A 16 -9.67 -14.39 28.27
CA MET A 16 -10.35 -14.11 27.02
C MET A 16 -9.73 -12.83 26.46
N ALA A 17 -8.77 -12.99 25.54
CA ALA A 17 -8.33 -11.89 24.72
C ALA A 17 -9.56 -11.44 23.90
N VAL A 18 -10.19 -10.35 24.30
CA VAL A 18 -11.18 -9.66 23.47
C VAL A 18 -10.40 -9.16 22.27
N HIS A 19 -10.45 -9.93 21.18
CA HIS A 19 -9.97 -9.44 19.89
C HIS A 19 -10.92 -8.33 19.48
N ALA A 20 -10.53 -7.08 19.73
CA ALA A 20 -11.23 -5.96 19.15
C ALA A 20 -11.26 -6.20 17.63
N GLN A 21 -12.44 -6.19 17.03
CA GLN A 21 -12.59 -6.38 15.59
C GLN A 21 -11.82 -5.27 14.87
N GLU A 22 -10.84 -5.61 14.05
CA GLU A 22 -10.06 -4.64 13.31
C GLU A 22 -10.98 -3.82 12.38
N LYS A 23 -10.80 -2.50 12.37
CA LYS A 23 -11.56 -1.59 11.50
C LYS A 23 -11.27 -1.95 10.04
N VAL A 24 -12.32 -2.23 9.25
CA VAL A 24 -12.20 -2.39 7.80
C VAL A 24 -12.43 -1.04 7.13
N ILE A 25 -11.51 -0.65 6.25
CA ILE A 25 -11.53 0.60 5.48
C ILE A 25 -11.71 0.23 4.01
N ASN A 26 -12.76 0.75 3.38
CA ASN A 26 -12.97 0.66 1.94
C ASN A 26 -12.35 1.87 1.24
N PRO A 27 -12.06 1.79 -0.07
CA PRO A 27 -11.56 2.95 -0.82
C PRO A 27 -12.55 4.12 -0.73
N GLN A 28 -12.04 5.32 -0.47
CA GLN A 28 -12.81 6.56 -0.55
C GLN A 28 -12.82 7.16 -1.96
N SER A 29 -11.81 6.80 -2.76
CA SER A 29 -11.67 7.21 -4.16
C SER A 29 -11.12 6.06 -4.99
N ILE A 30 -11.62 5.93 -6.23
CA ILE A 30 -11.23 4.90 -7.20
C ILE A 30 -11.09 5.58 -8.55
N ILE A 31 -9.85 5.68 -9.08
CA ILE A 31 -9.55 6.33 -10.35
C ILE A 31 -9.01 5.27 -11.33
N PRO A 32 -9.70 5.02 -12.46
CA PRO A 32 -9.24 4.08 -13.48
C PRO A 32 -7.88 4.45 -14.06
N MET A 33 -7.02 3.45 -14.29
CA MET A 33 -5.76 3.67 -14.99
C MET A 33 -6.04 4.20 -16.40
N PRO A 34 -5.36 5.28 -16.85
CA PRO A 34 -5.51 5.81 -18.20
C PRO A 34 -5.21 4.76 -19.28
N ILE A 35 -5.86 4.90 -20.43
CA ILE A 35 -5.64 4.03 -21.61
C ILE A 35 -4.46 4.47 -22.48
N ILE A 36 -3.69 5.42 -22.02
CA ILE A 36 -2.55 6.05 -22.69
C ILE A 36 -1.25 5.69 -21.96
N THR A 37 -0.15 5.56 -22.68
CA THR A 37 1.17 5.40 -22.05
C THR A 37 1.66 6.74 -21.46
N VAL A 38 2.53 6.68 -20.46
CA VAL A 38 3.12 7.88 -19.82
C VAL A 38 3.89 8.74 -20.84
N ASP A 39 4.60 8.12 -21.81
CA ASP A 39 5.32 8.87 -22.84
C ASP A 39 4.38 9.63 -23.76
N LYS A 40 3.26 9.04 -24.12
CA LYS A 40 2.24 9.71 -24.92
C LYS A 40 1.55 10.81 -24.10
N TRP A 41 1.27 10.57 -22.82
CA TRP A 41 0.75 11.58 -21.91
C TRP A 41 1.68 12.79 -21.83
N ARG A 42 2.98 12.61 -21.53
CA ARG A 42 3.97 13.71 -21.47
C ARG A 42 4.03 14.52 -22.75
N LYS A 43 3.99 13.84 -23.91
CA LYS A 43 3.99 14.52 -25.22
C LYS A 43 2.76 15.39 -25.43
N LEU A 44 1.58 14.89 -25.07
CA LEU A 44 0.33 15.64 -25.22
C LEU A 44 0.21 16.76 -24.18
N SER A 45 0.61 16.50 -22.92
CA SER A 45 0.66 17.49 -21.85
C SER A 45 1.57 18.67 -22.22
N ASN A 46 2.79 18.39 -22.71
CA ASN A 46 3.70 19.44 -23.19
C ASN A 46 3.16 20.23 -24.38
N GLN A 47 2.33 19.62 -25.22
CA GLN A 47 1.80 20.25 -26.42
C GLN A 47 0.52 21.05 -26.15
N TYR A 48 -0.37 20.56 -25.29
CA TYR A 48 -1.73 21.09 -25.14
C TYR A 48 -2.06 21.52 -23.70
N GLY A 49 -1.19 21.22 -22.73
CA GLY A 49 -1.44 21.42 -21.29
C GLY A 49 -2.09 20.21 -20.62
N ASP A 50 -1.87 20.09 -19.30
CA ASP A 50 -2.29 18.93 -18.49
C ASP A 50 -3.82 18.75 -18.43
N ASP A 51 -4.58 19.86 -18.49
CA ASP A 51 -6.04 19.87 -18.41
C ASP A 51 -6.73 19.90 -19.79
N SER A 52 -5.99 19.58 -20.85
CA SER A 52 -6.51 19.67 -22.22
C SER A 52 -7.60 18.64 -22.53
N GLU A 53 -8.52 19.02 -23.44
CA GLU A 53 -9.57 18.11 -23.91
C GLU A 53 -8.98 16.89 -24.64
N GLU A 54 -7.82 17.06 -25.29
CA GLU A 54 -7.07 15.99 -25.93
C GLU A 54 -6.65 14.90 -24.96
N LEU A 55 -6.24 15.27 -23.74
CA LEU A 55 -5.86 14.31 -22.71
C LEU A 55 -7.08 13.63 -22.06
N ARG A 56 -8.15 14.38 -21.82
CA ARG A 56 -9.39 13.83 -21.22
C ARG A 56 -10.02 12.67 -22.01
N ARG A 57 -9.72 12.58 -23.31
CA ARG A 57 -10.15 11.46 -24.17
C ARG A 57 -9.56 10.10 -23.76
N TYR A 58 -8.48 10.11 -23.00
CA TYR A 58 -7.77 8.89 -22.56
C TYR A 58 -8.10 8.48 -21.14
N GLY A 59 -9.11 9.06 -20.55
CA GLY A 59 -9.52 8.83 -19.17
C GLY A 59 -8.95 9.85 -18.20
N ASP A 60 -9.07 9.55 -16.91
CA ASP A 60 -8.52 10.40 -15.86
C ASP A 60 -7.00 10.24 -15.79
N VAL A 61 -6.27 11.27 -16.24
CA VAL A 61 -4.80 11.27 -16.27
C VAL A 61 -4.17 11.85 -15.00
N THR A 62 -4.96 12.23 -14.01
CA THR A 62 -4.45 12.76 -12.72
C THR A 62 -3.51 11.79 -12.03
N ILE A 63 -3.67 10.47 -12.24
CA ILE A 63 -2.72 9.46 -11.77
C ILE A 63 -1.30 9.73 -12.29
N TYR A 64 -1.17 10.13 -13.56
CA TYR A 64 0.14 10.45 -14.13
C TYR A 64 0.69 11.78 -13.61
N ASP A 65 -0.19 12.73 -13.32
CA ASP A 65 0.20 13.97 -12.64
C ASP A 65 0.76 13.65 -11.25
N ASP A 66 0.08 12.84 -10.45
CA ASP A 66 0.51 12.45 -9.11
C ASP A 66 1.84 11.70 -9.14
N LEU A 67 2.02 10.77 -10.08
CA LEU A 67 3.22 9.94 -10.17
C LEU A 67 4.41 10.65 -10.83
N TYR A 68 4.18 11.54 -11.81
CA TYR A 68 5.26 11.99 -12.70
C TYR A 68 5.44 13.50 -12.82
N SER A 69 4.48 14.33 -12.41
CA SER A 69 4.58 15.80 -12.62
C SER A 69 5.33 16.53 -11.51
N GLY A 70 5.57 15.88 -10.37
CA GLY A 70 6.18 16.53 -9.20
C GLY A 70 5.31 17.63 -8.59
N LYS A 71 3.98 17.57 -8.74
CA LYS A 71 3.05 18.48 -8.10
C LYS A 71 3.25 18.48 -6.58
N CYS A 72 2.94 19.58 -5.94
CA CYS A 72 3.02 19.71 -4.50
C CYS A 72 2.08 18.71 -3.83
N SER A 73 2.66 17.79 -3.11
CA SER A 73 2.00 16.69 -2.43
C SER A 73 2.61 16.54 -1.04
N TRP A 74 2.19 15.54 -0.28
CA TRP A 74 2.81 15.19 0.99
C TRP A 74 4.36 15.07 0.89
N TYR A 75 4.88 14.64 -0.25
CA TYR A 75 6.33 14.49 -0.51
C TYR A 75 7.09 15.82 -0.65
N CYS A 76 6.41 16.97 -0.69
CA CYS A 76 7.09 18.29 -0.61
C CYS A 76 7.76 18.51 0.76
N GLY A 77 7.23 17.91 1.83
CA GLY A 77 7.78 17.99 3.18
C GLY A 77 8.00 16.63 3.84
N GLY A 78 7.36 15.58 3.33
CA GLY A 78 7.44 14.21 3.81
C GLY A 78 8.37 13.34 2.99
N ALA A 79 8.92 12.31 3.61
CA ALA A 79 9.71 11.29 2.95
C ALA A 79 9.59 9.94 3.64
N VAL A 80 9.58 8.88 2.86
CA VAL A 80 9.78 7.51 3.35
C VAL A 80 11.28 7.32 3.55
N LYS A 81 11.68 6.95 4.76
CA LYS A 81 13.08 6.71 5.11
C LYS A 81 13.59 5.39 4.51
N SER A 82 12.76 4.36 4.52
CA SER A 82 13.06 3.07 3.91
C SER A 82 11.79 2.27 3.62
N VAL A 83 11.88 1.43 2.59
CA VAL A 83 10.90 0.40 2.27
C VAL A 83 11.58 -0.96 2.37
N THR A 84 10.96 -1.91 3.05
CA THR A 84 11.44 -3.29 3.15
C THR A 84 10.32 -4.27 2.87
N ALA A 85 10.61 -5.30 2.08
CA ALA A 85 9.67 -6.40 1.81
C ALA A 85 10.06 -7.65 2.59
N SER A 86 9.08 -8.42 3.07
CA SER A 86 9.32 -9.72 3.73
C SER A 86 9.86 -10.77 2.75
N SER A 87 9.44 -10.70 1.48
CA SER A 87 9.98 -11.50 0.37
C SER A 87 9.87 -10.76 -0.95
N CYS A 88 10.66 -11.21 -1.94
CA CYS A 88 10.59 -10.74 -3.31
C CYS A 88 10.71 -11.94 -4.26
N LEU A 89 10.02 -11.88 -5.39
CA LEU A 89 10.24 -12.78 -6.51
C LEU A 89 11.68 -12.61 -7.01
N SER A 90 12.33 -13.71 -7.39
CA SER A 90 13.70 -13.65 -7.92
C SER A 90 13.77 -12.77 -9.17
N PRO A 91 14.76 -11.88 -9.29
CA PRO A 91 14.93 -11.03 -10.46
C PRO A 91 15.17 -11.88 -11.72
N ASN A 92 14.84 -11.31 -12.86
CA ASN A 92 15.18 -11.83 -14.17
C ASN A 92 16.01 -10.82 -14.98
N ASN A 93 16.39 -11.14 -16.22
CA ASN A 93 17.26 -10.27 -17.02
C ASN A 93 16.68 -8.88 -17.33
N LYS A 94 15.39 -8.64 -17.05
CA LYS A 94 14.70 -7.38 -17.38
C LYS A 94 14.14 -6.66 -16.16
N PHE A 95 13.79 -7.39 -15.10
CA PHE A 95 13.09 -6.85 -13.94
C PHE A 95 13.66 -7.40 -12.66
N ASP A 96 13.83 -6.53 -11.67
CA ASP A 96 13.84 -6.90 -10.28
C ASP A 96 12.42 -6.69 -9.72
N TYR A 97 12.08 -7.33 -8.62
CA TYR A 97 10.73 -7.30 -8.04
C TYR A 97 10.78 -6.90 -6.56
N LYS A 98 11.76 -6.07 -6.22
CA LYS A 98 12.05 -5.66 -4.84
C LYS A 98 10.95 -4.78 -4.26
N GLY A 99 10.92 -4.65 -2.92
CA GLY A 99 9.90 -3.90 -2.21
C GLY A 99 9.85 -2.43 -2.57
N GLU A 100 11.01 -1.82 -2.85
CA GLU A 100 11.16 -0.43 -3.22
C GLU A 100 10.42 -0.06 -4.51
N ASN A 101 10.23 -1.04 -5.42
CA ASN A 101 9.46 -0.84 -6.64
C ASN A 101 7.97 -0.50 -6.38
N ALA A 102 7.44 -0.80 -5.19
CA ALA A 102 6.11 -0.37 -4.81
C ALA A 102 6.08 1.07 -4.27
N HIS A 103 7.17 1.82 -4.42
CA HIS A 103 7.29 3.20 -3.96
C HIS A 103 8.32 4.01 -4.78
N ASP A 104 8.46 3.70 -6.03
CA ASP A 104 9.41 4.37 -6.93
C ASP A 104 8.72 5.34 -7.91
N PHE A 105 7.39 5.50 -7.78
CA PHE A 105 6.55 6.32 -8.65
C PHE A 105 6.65 5.93 -10.13
N ASN A 106 6.85 4.64 -10.39
CA ASN A 106 6.92 4.07 -11.73
C ASN A 106 5.98 2.87 -11.85
N HIS A 107 4.76 3.10 -12.30
CA HIS A 107 3.74 2.05 -12.42
C HIS A 107 4.10 0.88 -13.37
N GLU A 108 5.24 0.92 -14.06
CA GLU A 108 5.76 -0.18 -14.88
C GLU A 108 6.66 -1.14 -14.10
N SER A 109 7.31 -0.67 -13.02
CA SER A 109 7.98 -1.51 -12.03
C SER A 109 6.98 -2.02 -10.99
N VAL A 110 7.32 -3.08 -10.26
CA VAL A 110 6.41 -3.67 -9.28
C VAL A 110 7.18 -4.38 -8.17
N TRP A 111 6.63 -4.38 -6.95
CA TRP A 111 6.93 -5.43 -6.01
C TRP A 111 6.11 -6.67 -6.33
N ALA A 112 6.76 -7.84 -6.39
CA ALA A 112 6.09 -9.12 -6.50
C ALA A 112 6.57 -10.06 -5.39
N THR A 113 5.63 -10.74 -4.74
CA THR A 113 5.94 -11.67 -3.65
C THR A 113 6.55 -12.96 -4.17
N LYS A 114 7.27 -13.67 -3.31
CA LYS A 114 7.66 -15.05 -3.58
C LYS A 114 6.47 -15.98 -3.32
N GLY A 115 5.77 -16.40 -4.38
CA GLY A 115 4.57 -17.24 -4.30
C GLY A 115 3.30 -16.45 -4.02
N LYS A 116 2.29 -17.07 -3.37
CA LYS A 116 0.93 -16.51 -3.25
C LYS A 116 0.80 -15.22 -2.43
N GLY A 117 1.84 -14.84 -1.70
CA GLY A 117 1.91 -13.57 -0.99
C GLY A 117 1.12 -13.46 0.32
N ILE A 118 0.26 -14.40 0.68
CA ILE A 118 -0.49 -14.34 1.95
C ILE A 118 0.50 -14.43 3.13
N GLY A 119 0.43 -13.44 4.04
CA GLY A 119 1.37 -13.25 5.14
C GLY A 119 2.62 -12.44 4.78
N GLU A 120 2.88 -12.19 3.48
CA GLU A 120 3.97 -11.32 3.05
C GLU A 120 3.62 -9.85 3.25
N SER A 121 4.63 -9.01 3.40
CA SER A 121 4.41 -7.60 3.76
C SER A 121 5.43 -6.64 3.19
N LEU A 122 5.00 -5.37 3.04
CA LEU A 122 5.84 -4.20 2.88
C LEU A 122 5.87 -3.41 4.18
N THR A 123 7.03 -2.96 4.61
CA THR A 123 7.21 -2.09 5.77
C THR A 123 7.85 -0.79 5.34
N TYR A 124 7.19 0.31 5.66
CA TYR A 124 7.62 1.68 5.44
C TYR A 124 8.07 2.29 6.76
N THR A 125 9.24 2.89 6.80
CA THR A 125 9.77 3.59 7.96
C THR A 125 9.79 5.09 7.69
N PHE A 126 9.40 5.88 8.69
CA PHE A 126 9.34 7.33 8.66
C PHE A 126 10.08 7.92 9.85
N GLU A 127 10.70 9.08 9.68
CA GLU A 127 11.28 9.83 10.81
C GLU A 127 10.17 10.47 11.66
N GLY A 128 10.40 10.66 12.96
CA GLY A 128 9.42 11.28 13.87
C GLY A 128 8.96 12.67 13.43
N LYS A 129 9.86 13.46 12.80
CA LYS A 129 9.56 14.80 12.24
C LYS A 129 8.75 14.77 10.94
N CYS A 130 8.57 13.58 10.34
CA CYS A 130 7.84 13.45 9.07
C CYS A 130 6.41 13.98 9.22
N PRO A 131 5.89 14.76 8.25
CA PRO A 131 4.48 15.18 8.20
C PRO A 131 3.55 13.99 8.37
N ARG A 132 2.39 14.21 8.99
CA ARG A 132 1.43 13.14 9.29
C ARG A 132 0.72 12.68 8.03
N ILE A 133 0.52 11.36 7.95
CA ILE A 133 -0.19 10.69 6.86
C ILE A 133 -1.67 10.61 7.20
N THR A 134 -2.53 10.86 6.20
CA THR A 134 -3.98 10.64 6.31
C THR A 134 -4.50 9.68 5.25
N THR A 135 -3.78 9.51 4.14
CA THR A 135 -4.22 8.73 2.99
C THR A 135 -3.15 7.75 2.55
N VAL A 136 -3.59 6.54 2.24
CA VAL A 136 -2.80 5.50 1.57
C VAL A 136 -3.35 5.31 0.17
N ASN A 137 -2.49 5.45 -0.84
CA ASN A 137 -2.80 5.30 -2.25
C ASN A 137 -2.18 4.00 -2.77
N ILE A 138 -2.96 3.16 -3.48
CA ILE A 138 -2.51 1.85 -3.94
C ILE A 138 -2.87 1.64 -5.41
N LEU A 139 -1.87 1.35 -6.24
CA LEU A 139 -2.03 0.77 -7.57
C LEU A 139 -1.83 -0.75 -7.44
N ASN A 140 -2.94 -1.48 -7.41
CA ASN A 140 -2.99 -2.91 -7.11
C ASN A 140 -2.77 -3.78 -8.36
N GLY A 141 -1.79 -4.69 -8.28
CA GLY A 141 -1.42 -5.56 -9.38
C GLY A 141 -0.42 -4.93 -10.36
N HIS A 142 -0.12 -5.61 -11.46
CA HIS A 142 0.81 -5.13 -12.48
C HIS A 142 0.08 -4.24 -13.51
N VAL A 143 -0.12 -2.98 -13.15
CA VAL A 143 -1.04 -2.07 -13.85
C VAL A 143 -0.57 -1.56 -15.21
N LYS A 144 0.66 -1.87 -15.66
CA LYS A 144 1.20 -1.42 -16.97
C LYS A 144 0.35 -1.82 -18.19
N SER A 145 -0.46 -2.87 -18.08
CA SER A 145 -1.43 -3.27 -19.10
C SER A 145 -2.48 -4.21 -18.53
N ASP A 146 -3.66 -4.28 -19.16
CA ASP A 146 -4.74 -5.20 -18.76
C ASP A 146 -4.28 -6.66 -18.76
N LYS A 147 -3.48 -7.06 -19.77
CA LYS A 147 -2.94 -8.42 -19.88
C LYS A 147 -2.00 -8.73 -18.70
N ALA A 148 -1.12 -7.83 -18.33
CA ALA A 148 -0.22 -8.01 -17.19
C ALA A 148 -1.01 -8.03 -15.87
N TRP A 149 -1.99 -7.15 -15.73
CA TRP A 149 -2.83 -7.04 -14.54
C TRP A 149 -3.65 -8.33 -14.33
N GLN A 150 -4.30 -8.85 -15.37
CA GLN A 150 -5.07 -10.11 -15.30
C GLN A 150 -4.19 -11.34 -15.05
N ALA A 151 -2.96 -11.34 -15.54
CA ALA A 151 -2.06 -12.48 -15.45
C ALA A 151 -1.53 -12.74 -14.04
N ASN A 152 -1.33 -11.71 -13.23
CA ASN A 152 -0.76 -11.77 -11.88
C ASN A 152 -1.84 -11.73 -10.80
N SER A 153 -1.55 -12.29 -9.60
CA SER A 153 -2.43 -12.14 -8.45
C SER A 153 -2.37 -10.71 -7.90
N ARG A 154 -3.48 -10.25 -7.34
CA ARG A 154 -3.66 -8.91 -6.79
C ARG A 154 -4.11 -9.00 -5.34
N VAL A 155 -3.80 -8.00 -4.56
CA VAL A 155 -4.22 -7.94 -3.17
C VAL A 155 -5.75 -7.75 -3.09
N LYS A 156 -6.39 -8.49 -2.17
CA LYS A 156 -7.80 -8.29 -1.82
C LYS A 156 -7.96 -7.63 -0.46
N LYS A 157 -7.11 -7.99 0.51
CA LYS A 157 -7.08 -7.35 1.84
C LYS A 157 -5.66 -7.17 2.32
N LEU A 158 -5.36 -5.97 2.82
CA LEU A 158 -4.12 -5.62 3.53
C LEU A 158 -4.43 -5.30 4.98
N ARG A 159 -3.74 -5.94 5.91
CA ARG A 159 -3.69 -5.47 7.30
C ARG A 159 -2.64 -4.37 7.41
N VAL A 160 -3.05 -3.24 7.95
CA VAL A 160 -2.16 -2.14 8.33
C VAL A 160 -1.74 -2.34 9.78
N TRP A 161 -0.44 -2.31 10.01
CA TRP A 161 0.16 -2.26 11.33
C TRP A 161 0.78 -0.88 11.52
N TYR A 162 0.46 -0.21 12.61
CA TYR A 162 1.08 1.04 13.02
C TYR A 162 1.97 0.80 14.24
N ASN A 163 3.28 1.03 14.09
CA ASN A 163 4.26 0.74 15.14
C ASN A 163 4.14 -0.69 15.72
N ASN A 164 4.02 -1.68 14.85
CA ASN A 164 3.82 -3.10 15.19
C ASN A 164 2.52 -3.44 15.94
N GLN A 165 1.57 -2.52 16.02
CA GLN A 165 0.22 -2.80 16.54
C GLN A 165 -0.76 -2.92 15.37
N PRO A 166 -1.66 -3.92 15.36
CA PRO A 166 -2.72 -4.01 14.37
C PRO A 166 -3.57 -2.72 14.40
N TYR A 167 -3.82 -2.13 13.24
CA TYR A 167 -4.52 -0.85 13.17
C TYR A 167 -5.84 -0.94 12.38
N ALA A 168 -5.77 -1.45 11.16
CA ALA A 168 -6.93 -1.55 10.27
C ALA A 168 -6.70 -2.60 9.17
N ILE A 169 -7.77 -2.93 8.45
CA ILE A 169 -7.75 -3.74 7.23
C ILE A 169 -8.22 -2.87 6.06
N LEU A 170 -7.40 -2.72 5.02
CA LEU A 170 -7.81 -2.11 3.76
C LEU A 170 -8.43 -3.20 2.87
N ALA A 171 -9.67 -2.99 2.45
CA ALA A 171 -10.39 -3.89 1.54
C ALA A 171 -10.32 -3.32 0.12
N LEU A 172 -9.47 -3.91 -0.75
CA LEU A 172 -9.26 -3.45 -2.11
C LEU A 172 -10.29 -4.04 -3.06
N GLU A 173 -10.68 -3.27 -4.06
CA GLU A 173 -11.49 -3.77 -5.17
C GLU A 173 -10.64 -4.44 -6.24
N ASP A 174 -11.21 -5.46 -6.91
CA ASP A 174 -10.54 -6.15 -8.03
C ASP A 174 -10.69 -5.34 -9.32
N SER A 175 -10.04 -4.20 -9.36
CA SER A 175 -10.06 -3.26 -10.48
C SER A 175 -8.68 -2.69 -10.77
N ARG A 176 -8.42 -2.39 -12.05
CA ARG A 176 -7.16 -1.77 -12.49
C ARG A 176 -7.26 -0.24 -12.30
N THR A 177 -7.18 0.18 -11.05
CA THR A 177 -7.44 1.56 -10.62
C THR A 177 -6.45 1.99 -9.55
N LEU A 178 -6.26 3.30 -9.40
CA LEU A 178 -5.74 3.88 -8.16
C LEU A 178 -6.85 3.86 -7.12
N GLN A 179 -6.57 3.30 -5.96
CA GLN A 179 -7.48 3.23 -4.82
C GLN A 179 -6.90 3.99 -3.64
N SER A 180 -7.63 4.97 -3.13
CA SER A 180 -7.22 5.82 -2.01
C SER A 180 -8.01 5.48 -0.76
N PHE A 181 -7.34 5.35 0.38
CA PHE A 181 -7.92 4.95 1.66
C PHE A 181 -7.66 6.02 2.72
N ASP A 182 -8.72 6.53 3.35
CA ASP A 182 -8.61 7.38 4.55
C ASP A 182 -8.25 6.51 5.76
N VAL A 183 -7.01 6.61 6.18
CA VAL A 183 -6.50 5.86 7.34
C VAL A 183 -6.57 6.66 8.64
N GLY A 184 -7.14 7.87 8.63
CA GLY A 184 -7.05 8.80 9.75
C GLY A 184 -5.65 9.38 9.89
N ILE A 185 -5.38 10.07 10.97
CA ILE A 185 -4.09 10.78 11.17
C ILE A 185 -3.07 9.84 11.80
N LEU A 186 -1.98 9.55 11.09
CA LEU A 186 -0.88 8.70 11.53
C LEU A 186 0.46 9.45 11.49
N GLY A 187 1.33 9.19 12.45
CA GLY A 187 2.63 9.86 12.58
C GLY A 187 2.61 10.95 13.65
N TYR A 188 3.73 11.66 13.80
CA TYR A 188 3.91 12.60 14.92
C TYR A 188 4.09 14.04 14.47
N ASN A 189 4.77 14.28 13.34
CA ASN A 189 5.26 15.62 12.93
C ASN A 189 6.07 16.30 14.06
N ASP A 190 6.93 15.53 14.74
CA ASP A 190 7.69 15.98 15.89
C ASP A 190 9.10 15.35 15.87
N GLY A 191 10.13 16.16 15.69
CA GLY A 191 11.51 15.72 15.64
C GLY A 191 12.05 15.12 16.96
N ALA A 192 11.35 15.31 18.08
CA ALA A 192 11.69 14.66 19.35
C ALA A 192 11.14 13.22 19.47
N LYS A 193 10.26 12.82 18.56
CA LYS A 193 9.71 11.47 18.52
C LYS A 193 10.63 10.51 17.75
N PRO A 194 10.64 9.22 18.11
CA PRO A 194 11.39 8.21 17.37
C PRO A 194 10.81 7.99 15.98
N ASP A 195 11.57 7.27 15.15
CA ASP A 195 11.08 6.72 13.90
C ASP A 195 9.84 5.84 14.15
N TRP A 196 8.94 5.82 13.18
CA TRP A 196 7.70 5.05 13.24
C TRP A 196 7.47 4.27 11.94
N THR A 197 6.59 3.28 11.98
CA THR A 197 6.41 2.36 10.85
C THR A 197 4.95 2.15 10.50
N LEU A 198 4.72 1.96 9.17
CA LEU A 198 3.52 1.32 8.63
C LEU A 198 3.93 0.02 7.96
N LYS A 199 3.36 -1.10 8.39
CA LYS A 199 3.52 -2.38 7.72
C LYS A 199 2.19 -2.80 7.09
N PHE A 200 2.23 -3.23 5.83
CA PHE A 200 1.08 -3.68 5.05
C PHE A 200 1.24 -5.18 4.78
N GLU A 201 0.48 -6.00 5.50
CA GLU A 201 0.50 -7.45 5.41
C GLU A 201 -0.65 -7.97 4.54
N ILE A 202 -0.36 -8.81 3.56
CA ILE A 202 -1.35 -9.41 2.67
C ILE A 202 -2.14 -10.48 3.41
N LEU A 203 -3.47 -10.28 3.56
CA LEU A 203 -4.37 -11.24 4.19
C LEU A 203 -5.12 -12.11 3.18
N GLU A 204 -5.58 -11.51 2.09
CA GLU A 204 -6.34 -12.17 1.03
C GLU A 204 -5.92 -11.65 -0.34
N VAL A 205 -6.08 -12.47 -1.36
CA VAL A 205 -5.71 -12.15 -2.74
C VAL A 205 -6.83 -12.49 -3.72
N TYR A 206 -6.89 -11.76 -4.82
CA TYR A 206 -7.58 -12.12 -6.04
C TYR A 206 -6.60 -12.91 -6.93
N PRO A 207 -6.94 -14.13 -7.35
CA PRO A 207 -6.00 -14.95 -8.11
C PRO A 207 -5.75 -14.40 -9.51
N GLY A 208 -4.50 -14.46 -9.96
CA GLY A 208 -4.14 -14.22 -11.35
C GLY A 208 -4.52 -15.37 -12.26
N SER A 209 -4.70 -15.09 -13.54
CA SER A 209 -5.03 -16.12 -14.54
C SER A 209 -3.84 -17.00 -14.93
N LYS A 210 -2.60 -16.56 -14.64
CA LYS A 210 -1.37 -17.25 -15.09
C LYS A 210 -0.32 -17.40 -13.99
N TYR A 211 -0.07 -16.38 -13.18
CA TYR A 211 0.97 -16.35 -12.16
C TYR A 211 0.36 -16.31 -10.76
N GLY A 212 1.00 -17.04 -9.84
CA GLY A 212 0.53 -17.11 -8.44
C GLY A 212 1.13 -16.08 -7.52
N ASP A 213 2.18 -15.38 -7.95
CA ASP A 213 2.80 -14.28 -7.22
C ASP A 213 1.85 -13.08 -7.14
N THR A 214 1.79 -12.47 -5.95
CA THR A 214 0.94 -11.28 -5.71
C THR A 214 1.77 -10.02 -5.94
N VAL A 215 1.16 -9.05 -6.62
CA VAL A 215 1.86 -7.88 -7.15
C VAL A 215 1.21 -6.59 -6.65
N ILE A 216 2.04 -5.61 -6.27
CA ILE A 216 1.66 -4.20 -6.05
C ILE A 216 2.56 -3.35 -6.93
N ALA A 217 1.96 -2.49 -7.78
CA ALA A 217 2.73 -1.55 -8.58
C ALA A 217 3.17 -0.35 -7.76
N GLU A 218 2.24 0.30 -7.02
CA GLU A 218 2.56 1.43 -6.17
C GLU A 218 1.78 1.38 -4.85
N LEU A 219 2.43 1.79 -3.78
CA LEU A 219 1.84 2.12 -2.49
C LEU A 219 2.52 3.38 -1.97
N TYR A 220 1.79 4.48 -1.94
CA TYR A 220 2.32 5.78 -1.56
C TYR A 220 1.32 6.55 -0.68
N PHE A 221 1.71 7.71 -0.19
CA PHE A 221 1.04 8.39 0.90
C PHE A 221 0.63 9.82 0.51
N ASP A 222 -0.42 10.31 1.17
CA ASP A 222 -0.77 11.72 1.24
C ASP A 222 -1.16 12.07 2.67
N GLY A 223 -1.18 13.39 3.00
CA GLY A 223 -1.42 13.78 4.36
C GLY A 223 -1.42 15.29 4.59
N ILE A 224 -1.10 15.67 5.81
CA ILE A 224 -1.15 17.03 6.33
C ILE A 224 0.22 17.50 6.84
N ASP A 225 0.34 18.75 7.24
CA ASP A 225 1.56 19.38 7.79
C ASP A 225 2.68 19.64 6.76
N VAL A 226 2.36 19.71 5.48
CA VAL A 226 3.35 19.94 4.40
C VAL A 226 3.50 21.40 4.00
N HIS A 227 2.67 22.32 4.57
CA HIS A 227 2.66 23.77 4.33
C HIS A 227 2.37 24.54 5.60
#